data_694ff7a1a525fd604929c9dd1e1b05f6
#
_entry.id   694ff7a1a525fd604929c9dd1e1b05f6
#
_cell.length_a   1.000
_cell.length_b   1.000
_cell.length_c   1.000
_cell.angle_alpha   90.00
_cell.angle_beta   90.00
_cell.angle_gamma   90.00
#
_symmetry.space_group_name_H-M   'P 1'
#
loop_
_entity.id
_entity.type
_entity.pdbx_description
1 polymer ?
#
loop_
_entity_poly.entity_id
_entity_poly.type
_entity_poly.pdbx_seq_one_letter_code
_entity_poly.pdbx_strand_id
1 'polypeptide(L)'
;MNKFALLIILLLTSNLLFSQYPVIPDSVKEREARQSLEIGIKSNAAWEIAYPIVMRQDKEGRPYRPWASKPSDLLKADIPAFPGAEGGGAFTPGGRGGKVITVANLNDSGPGSFREACEQGGARIIVFNIGGVINLKTPVSIRAPYVTIAGQTAPGDGICITGSSVLINTHDVIIRHMRFRRGAQDVAFRDDALGGEAVGNVMIDHCSGSWGLDEVISIYRHVYNRQEDGYGEKLPTVNVTIQNTIFAEGLDTYNHAFGATIGGHNSMFSRNLFASNVARNPSVGMDGDFNFVNNVVYNWWNRSIDGGDEKSYYSIINNYFKPGPITPYDKPIGHRILKPESSRDKNKPDTFGKAYVKGNIVEGNKKVTKNNWDGGVQVYNQSDAGEFKKQIKVNKPYPEMPKVTITSAKKAYEFVLKNVGATLPKRDAVDERILETVRTGKAIYAADAPEYDPPYIKRRLPADSYKQGIIYDIRQVGGLPEYKGEPYVDSDGDGMPDEWEIANGLDPFDPSDANGDCTGDGYTNIEKNINGIPTNKKVDWTKQKNNTDTLSKKKSLL
;
A
#
# COMPACT_ATOMS: atom_id res chain seq x y z
N MET A 1 41.50 -19.97 -37.38
CA MET A 1 41.00 -19.65 -36.04
C MET A 1 40.20 -20.84 -35.53
N ASN A 2 40.68 -21.46 -34.49
CA ASN A 2 40.17 -22.75 -34.01
C ASN A 2 38.76 -22.61 -33.41
N LYS A 3 37.85 -23.48 -33.80
CA LYS A 3 36.49 -23.59 -33.26
C LYS A 3 36.45 -23.72 -31.72
N PHE A 4 37.56 -24.16 -31.11
CA PHE A 4 37.74 -24.21 -29.65
C PHE A 4 37.91 -22.82 -29.00
N ALA A 5 38.53 -21.85 -29.66
CA ALA A 5 38.68 -20.49 -29.15
C ALA A 5 37.35 -19.73 -29.17
N LEU A 6 36.48 -20.02 -30.15
CA LEU A 6 35.15 -19.42 -30.26
C LEU A 6 34.19 -19.96 -29.17
N LEU A 7 34.33 -21.24 -28.79
CA LEU A 7 33.55 -21.87 -27.73
C LEU A 7 33.91 -21.32 -26.32
N ILE A 8 35.19 -21.05 -26.10
CA ILE A 8 35.68 -20.47 -24.83
C ILE A 8 35.24 -19.02 -24.70
N ILE A 9 35.21 -18.25 -25.79
CA ILE A 9 34.70 -16.86 -25.76
C ILE A 9 33.18 -16.84 -25.54
N LEU A 10 32.40 -17.77 -26.10
CA LEU A 10 30.97 -17.91 -25.84
C LEU A 10 30.67 -18.37 -24.41
N LEU A 11 31.52 -19.21 -23.80
CA LEU A 11 31.38 -19.64 -22.40
C LEU A 11 31.78 -18.53 -21.41
N LEU A 12 32.72 -17.67 -21.79
CA LEU A 12 33.11 -16.50 -20.96
C LEU A 12 32.09 -15.35 -21.04
N THR A 13 31.36 -15.21 -22.17
CA THR A 13 30.31 -14.20 -22.29
C THR A 13 28.97 -14.64 -21.68
N SER A 14 28.74 -15.96 -21.51
CA SER A 14 27.54 -16.48 -20.83
C SER A 14 27.60 -16.31 -19.31
N ASN A 15 28.78 -16.17 -18.72
CA ASN A 15 28.94 -15.93 -17.28
C ASN A 15 28.78 -14.45 -16.87
N LEU A 16 28.60 -13.52 -17.81
CA LEU A 16 28.37 -12.10 -17.53
C LEU A 16 26.86 -11.73 -17.45
N LEU A 17 25.97 -12.70 -17.63
CA LEU A 17 24.51 -12.49 -17.60
C LEU A 17 23.82 -12.98 -16.31
N PHE A 18 24.58 -13.53 -15.34
CA PHE A 18 24.02 -14.05 -14.10
C PHE A 18 24.49 -13.27 -12.89
N SER A 19 23.97 -12.06 -12.68
CA SER A 19 23.84 -11.47 -11.36
C SER A 19 22.85 -10.33 -11.40
N GLN A 20 21.54 -10.64 -11.58
CA GLN A 20 20.46 -9.68 -11.30
C GLN A 20 20.20 -9.53 -9.80
N TYR A 21 20.75 -10.42 -8.98
CA TYR A 21 20.53 -10.42 -7.53
C TYR A 21 21.83 -10.13 -6.79
N PRO A 22 21.73 -9.45 -5.65
CA PRO A 22 22.89 -9.17 -4.82
C PRO A 22 23.55 -10.45 -4.31
N VAL A 23 24.86 -10.46 -4.27
CA VAL A 23 25.60 -11.51 -3.56
C VAL A 23 25.66 -11.10 -2.08
N ILE A 24 24.67 -11.53 -1.32
CA ILE A 24 24.61 -11.28 0.12
C ILE A 24 25.61 -12.20 0.81
N PRO A 25 26.51 -11.68 1.68
CA PRO A 25 27.44 -12.50 2.44
C PRO A 25 26.72 -13.53 3.31
N ASP A 26 27.30 -14.71 3.50
CA ASP A 26 26.71 -15.78 4.29
C ASP A 26 26.47 -15.36 5.75
N SER A 27 27.35 -14.55 6.32
CA SER A 27 27.16 -13.98 7.68
C SER A 27 25.91 -13.09 7.78
N VAL A 28 25.50 -12.41 6.70
CA VAL A 28 24.26 -11.61 6.66
C VAL A 28 23.06 -12.54 6.55
N LYS A 29 23.13 -13.58 5.70
CA LYS A 29 22.06 -14.59 5.56
C LYS A 29 21.84 -15.37 6.86
N GLU A 30 22.91 -15.76 7.56
CA GLU A 30 22.82 -16.43 8.85
C GLU A 30 22.19 -15.52 9.92
N ARG A 31 22.54 -14.23 9.92
CA ARG A 31 21.89 -13.25 10.81
C ARG A 31 20.40 -13.12 10.48
N GLU A 32 20.04 -12.99 9.21
CA GLU A 32 18.66 -12.94 8.74
C GLU A 32 17.87 -14.19 9.18
N ALA A 33 18.44 -15.37 8.99
CA ALA A 33 17.82 -16.62 9.38
C ALA A 33 17.57 -16.71 10.91
N ARG A 34 18.53 -16.28 11.73
CA ARG A 34 18.34 -16.24 13.20
C ARG A 34 17.26 -15.23 13.59
N GLN A 35 17.29 -14.03 13.03
CA GLN A 35 16.31 -13.00 13.31
C GLN A 35 14.90 -13.42 12.84
N SER A 36 14.79 -14.06 11.68
CA SER A 36 13.52 -14.61 11.19
C SER A 36 12.92 -15.64 12.14
N LEU A 37 13.77 -16.52 12.70
CA LEU A 37 13.33 -17.50 13.71
C LEU A 37 12.84 -16.81 14.98
N GLU A 38 13.57 -15.85 15.51
CA GLU A 38 13.18 -15.08 16.71
C GLU A 38 11.88 -14.30 16.49
N ILE A 39 11.72 -13.68 15.32
CA ILE A 39 10.49 -12.98 14.92
C ILE A 39 9.32 -13.96 14.88
N GLY A 40 9.52 -15.13 14.25
CA GLY A 40 8.51 -16.19 14.18
C GLY A 40 8.07 -16.65 15.57
N ILE A 41 9.01 -16.89 16.48
CA ILE A 41 8.72 -17.29 17.87
C ILE A 41 7.87 -16.23 18.58
N LYS A 42 8.27 -14.96 18.52
CA LYS A 42 7.53 -13.84 19.14
C LYS A 42 6.13 -13.67 18.57
N SER A 43 6.00 -13.69 17.23
CA SER A 43 4.72 -13.57 16.55
C SER A 43 3.78 -14.76 16.87
N ASN A 44 4.33 -15.97 17.01
CA ASN A 44 3.54 -17.14 17.40
C ASN A 44 3.08 -17.04 18.86
N ALA A 45 3.94 -16.61 19.77
CA ALA A 45 3.55 -16.41 21.18
C ALA A 45 2.42 -15.37 21.33
N ALA A 46 2.49 -14.26 20.59
CA ALA A 46 1.40 -13.27 20.56
C ALA A 46 0.11 -13.86 19.97
N TRP A 47 0.23 -14.67 18.91
CA TRP A 47 -0.91 -15.34 18.30
C TRP A 47 -1.58 -16.38 19.20
N GLU A 48 -0.82 -17.15 19.97
CA GLU A 48 -1.36 -18.10 20.96
C GLU A 48 -2.25 -17.41 22.00
N ILE A 49 -1.93 -16.18 22.38
CA ILE A 49 -2.75 -15.35 23.27
C ILE A 49 -3.99 -14.80 22.54
N ALA A 50 -3.83 -14.35 21.29
CA ALA A 50 -4.89 -13.74 20.51
C ALA A 50 -5.92 -14.76 19.98
N TYR A 51 -5.48 -15.95 19.58
CA TYR A 51 -6.30 -16.95 18.89
C TYR A 51 -7.56 -17.39 19.66
N PRO A 52 -7.52 -17.68 20.96
CA PRO A 52 -8.74 -18.04 21.73
C PRO A 52 -9.79 -16.94 21.70
N ILE A 53 -9.36 -15.67 21.68
CA ILE A 53 -10.28 -14.50 21.59
C ILE A 53 -10.92 -14.46 20.20
N VAL A 54 -10.13 -14.64 19.14
CA VAL A 54 -10.62 -14.72 17.76
C VAL A 54 -11.65 -15.83 17.61
N MET A 55 -11.36 -17.04 18.13
CA MET A 55 -12.26 -18.18 18.03
C MET A 55 -13.54 -18.03 18.87
N ARG A 56 -13.50 -17.28 19.95
CA ARG A 56 -14.71 -16.90 20.69
C ARG A 56 -15.57 -15.96 19.85
N GLN A 57 -14.97 -14.91 19.27
CA GLN A 57 -15.68 -13.94 18.43
C GLN A 57 -16.20 -14.55 17.11
N ASP A 58 -15.53 -15.58 16.58
CA ASP A 58 -16.05 -16.36 15.45
C ASP A 58 -17.43 -16.95 15.76
N LYS A 59 -17.61 -17.50 16.96
CA LYS A 59 -18.88 -18.05 17.44
C LYS A 59 -19.93 -16.96 17.75
N GLU A 60 -19.49 -15.77 18.07
CA GLU A 60 -20.31 -14.61 18.41
C GLU A 60 -20.72 -13.75 17.18
N GLY A 61 -20.43 -14.24 15.96
CA GLY A 61 -20.88 -13.60 14.73
C GLY A 61 -19.82 -12.74 14.03
N ARG A 62 -18.54 -12.86 14.41
CA ARG A 62 -17.39 -12.29 13.71
C ARG A 62 -16.52 -13.39 13.12
N PRO A 63 -16.91 -13.97 11.97
CA PRO A 63 -16.28 -15.15 11.42
C PRO A 63 -14.79 -14.96 11.14
N TYR A 64 -13.97 -15.97 11.51
CA TYR A 64 -12.57 -16.05 11.11
C TYR A 64 -12.43 -16.95 9.89
N ARG A 65 -11.97 -16.38 8.77
CA ARG A 65 -11.94 -17.02 7.45
C ARG A 65 -10.56 -16.90 6.80
N PRO A 66 -9.50 -17.53 7.35
CA PRO A 66 -8.14 -17.42 6.80
C PRO A 66 -7.98 -18.06 5.42
N TRP A 67 -8.96 -18.81 4.96
CA TRP A 67 -9.02 -19.49 3.67
C TRP A 67 -9.83 -18.72 2.60
N ALA A 68 -10.35 -17.53 2.90
CA ALA A 68 -11.21 -16.82 1.96
C ALA A 68 -10.48 -16.54 0.63
N SER A 69 -11.12 -16.89 -0.48
CA SER A 69 -10.58 -16.78 -1.84
C SER A 69 -11.57 -16.17 -2.82
N LYS A 70 -12.82 -15.97 -2.39
CA LYS A 70 -13.88 -15.33 -3.16
C LYS A 70 -14.45 -14.15 -2.39
N PRO A 71 -14.90 -13.08 -3.06
CA PRO A 71 -15.50 -11.91 -2.41
C PRO A 71 -16.64 -12.24 -1.43
N SER A 72 -17.42 -13.29 -1.70
CA SER A 72 -18.53 -13.75 -0.85
C SER A 72 -18.13 -14.55 0.39
N ASP A 73 -16.85 -14.93 0.53
CA ASP A 73 -16.40 -15.72 1.69
C ASP A 73 -16.30 -14.85 2.96
N LEU A 74 -16.18 -13.55 2.80
CA LEU A 74 -16.08 -12.59 3.89
C LEU A 74 -17.38 -11.78 4.06
N LEU A 75 -17.65 -11.39 5.30
CA LEU A 75 -18.81 -10.57 5.63
C LEU A 75 -18.65 -9.16 5.04
N LYS A 76 -19.77 -8.63 4.56
CA LYS A 76 -19.90 -7.25 4.13
C LYS A 76 -20.68 -6.46 5.18
N ALA A 77 -20.13 -5.34 5.64
CA ALA A 77 -20.85 -4.44 6.54
C ALA A 77 -22.02 -3.76 5.81
N ASP A 78 -23.06 -3.36 6.57
CA ASP A 78 -24.26 -2.70 6.02
C ASP A 78 -23.97 -1.28 5.53
N ILE A 79 -22.99 -0.61 6.13
CA ILE A 79 -22.55 0.75 5.79
C ILE A 79 -21.08 0.75 5.38
N PRO A 80 -20.62 1.78 4.65
CA PRO A 80 -19.19 1.89 4.28
C PRO A 80 -18.26 1.84 5.49
N ALA A 81 -17.00 1.49 5.26
CA ALA A 81 -15.94 1.49 6.28
C ALA A 81 -15.80 2.87 6.98
N PHE A 82 -15.96 3.92 6.19
CA PHE A 82 -16.04 5.32 6.60
C PHE A 82 -16.66 6.13 5.45
N PRO A 83 -17.17 7.35 5.66
CA PRO A 83 -17.66 8.20 4.57
C PRO A 83 -16.55 8.51 3.55
N GLY A 84 -16.79 8.16 2.29
CA GLY A 84 -15.80 8.28 1.20
C GLY A 84 -15.04 6.99 0.88
N ALA A 85 -15.30 5.88 1.57
CA ALA A 85 -14.78 4.57 1.18
C ALA A 85 -15.44 4.09 -0.11
N GLU A 86 -14.61 3.73 -1.12
CA GLU A 86 -15.05 3.25 -2.43
C GLU A 86 -14.34 1.94 -2.80
N GLY A 87 -14.82 1.26 -3.82
CA GLY A 87 -14.18 0.04 -4.32
C GLY A 87 -14.56 -1.25 -3.60
N GLY A 88 -13.76 -2.30 -3.79
CA GLY A 88 -14.03 -3.64 -3.26
C GLY A 88 -14.00 -3.71 -1.73
N GLY A 89 -13.07 -3.00 -1.09
CA GLY A 89 -12.95 -2.89 0.35
C GLY A 89 -13.90 -1.87 1.01
N ALA A 90 -14.78 -1.22 0.24
CA ALA A 90 -15.62 -0.12 0.75
C ALA A 90 -16.52 -0.49 1.94
N PHE A 91 -16.89 -1.76 2.06
CA PHE A 91 -17.77 -2.25 3.13
C PHE A 91 -17.04 -3.17 4.11
N THR A 92 -15.75 -2.96 4.27
CA THR A 92 -14.94 -3.62 5.30
C THR A 92 -15.42 -3.17 6.68
N PRO A 93 -15.81 -4.08 7.59
CA PRO A 93 -16.26 -3.72 8.93
C PRO A 93 -15.14 -3.17 9.82
N GLY A 94 -13.89 -3.61 9.62
CA GLY A 94 -12.78 -3.25 10.48
C GLY A 94 -13.07 -3.55 11.95
N GLY A 95 -12.63 -2.68 12.84
CA GLY A 95 -12.79 -2.82 14.29
C GLY A 95 -14.14 -2.35 14.86
N ARG A 96 -15.12 -2.01 14.03
CA ARG A 96 -16.42 -1.43 14.46
C ARG A 96 -17.06 -2.20 15.63
N GLY A 97 -17.43 -1.47 16.69
CA GLY A 97 -18.03 -2.07 17.89
C GLY A 97 -17.07 -2.99 18.67
N GLY A 98 -15.79 -2.89 18.42
CA GLY A 98 -14.75 -3.58 19.18
C GLY A 98 -14.14 -2.71 20.28
N LYS A 99 -13.11 -3.25 20.95
CA LYS A 99 -12.37 -2.49 21.96
C LYS A 99 -11.61 -1.34 21.32
N VAL A 100 -11.64 -0.18 21.92
CA VAL A 100 -10.73 0.90 21.57
C VAL A 100 -9.41 0.71 22.32
N ILE A 101 -8.29 0.86 21.59
CA ILE A 101 -6.94 0.69 22.14
C ILE A 101 -6.14 1.92 21.79
N THR A 102 -5.69 2.64 22.81
CA THR A 102 -4.90 3.85 22.66
C THR A 102 -3.41 3.52 22.67
N VAL A 103 -2.71 3.89 21.58
CA VAL A 103 -1.25 3.90 21.54
C VAL A 103 -0.75 5.14 22.26
N ALA A 104 -0.09 4.94 23.41
CA ALA A 104 0.29 5.98 24.35
C ALA A 104 1.81 6.23 24.42
N ASN A 105 2.62 5.47 23.68
CA ASN A 105 4.06 5.67 23.63
C ASN A 105 4.67 5.24 22.28
N LEU A 106 5.92 5.67 22.04
CA LEU A 106 6.66 5.41 20.81
C LEU A 106 7.58 4.18 20.88
N ASN A 107 7.43 3.34 21.89
CA ASN A 107 8.24 2.15 22.08
C ASN A 107 7.98 1.10 20.99
N ASP A 108 9.00 0.33 20.64
CA ASP A 108 8.87 -0.81 19.73
C ASP A 108 7.89 -1.89 20.26
N SER A 109 7.84 -2.09 21.58
CA SER A 109 7.03 -3.14 22.22
C SER A 109 6.71 -2.80 23.67
N GLY A 110 5.84 -3.59 24.28
CA GLY A 110 5.39 -3.44 25.66
C GLY A 110 4.06 -2.69 25.78
N PRO A 111 3.58 -2.48 27.03
CA PRO A 111 2.27 -1.87 27.28
C PRO A 111 2.12 -0.49 26.63
N GLY A 112 0.99 -0.27 25.95
CA GLY A 112 0.66 0.97 25.26
C GLY A 112 1.41 1.21 23.96
N SER A 113 2.17 0.23 23.44
CA SER A 113 2.85 0.34 22.15
C SER A 113 1.94 -0.01 20.98
N PHE A 114 2.32 0.47 19.79
CA PHE A 114 1.65 0.12 18.53
C PHE A 114 1.68 -1.40 18.25
N ARG A 115 2.79 -2.06 18.55
CA ARG A 115 2.92 -3.53 18.40
C ARG A 115 1.90 -4.26 19.25
N GLU A 116 1.81 -3.93 20.53
CA GLU A 116 0.84 -4.55 21.43
C GLU A 116 -0.59 -4.39 20.90
N ALA A 117 -0.97 -3.19 20.47
CA ALA A 117 -2.30 -2.93 19.92
C ALA A 117 -2.58 -3.74 18.63
N CYS A 118 -1.59 -3.90 17.76
CA CYS A 118 -1.72 -4.67 16.51
C CYS A 118 -1.80 -6.18 16.72
N GLU A 119 -1.06 -6.72 17.70
CA GLU A 119 -0.92 -8.16 17.94
C GLU A 119 -2.01 -8.73 18.87
N GLN A 120 -2.86 -7.88 19.47
CA GLN A 120 -4.01 -8.33 20.27
C GLN A 120 -5.06 -9.07 19.44
N GLY A 121 -5.83 -9.96 20.11
CA GLY A 121 -6.98 -10.64 19.53
C GLY A 121 -8.28 -9.84 19.68
N GLY A 122 -9.23 -10.15 18.82
CA GLY A 122 -10.56 -9.57 18.82
C GLY A 122 -10.70 -8.27 18.06
N ALA A 123 -11.96 -7.87 17.84
CA ALA A 123 -12.27 -6.64 17.14
C ALA A 123 -11.78 -5.42 17.91
N ARG A 124 -11.10 -4.50 17.21
CA ARG A 124 -10.45 -3.36 17.86
C ARG A 124 -10.27 -2.15 16.95
N ILE A 125 -10.39 -0.98 17.54
CA ILE A 125 -10.05 0.30 16.91
C ILE A 125 -8.79 0.82 17.60
N ILE A 126 -7.73 1.03 16.84
CA ILE A 126 -6.44 1.53 17.34
C ILE A 126 -6.36 3.02 17.05
N VAL A 127 -6.29 3.82 18.10
CA VAL A 127 -6.11 5.26 18.08
C VAL A 127 -4.77 5.66 18.68
N PHE A 128 -4.31 6.87 18.43
CA PHE A 128 -3.02 7.37 18.91
C PHE A 128 -3.23 8.62 19.75
N ASN A 129 -2.82 8.57 21.00
CA ASN A 129 -2.74 9.74 21.88
C ASN A 129 -1.28 10.18 22.05
N ILE A 130 -0.48 10.01 21.03
CA ILE A 130 0.90 10.47 20.93
C ILE A 130 1.25 10.73 19.45
N GLY A 131 2.01 11.81 19.21
CA GLY A 131 2.62 12.07 17.89
C GLY A 131 4.11 11.77 17.92
N GLY A 132 4.65 11.19 16.83
CA GLY A 132 6.07 10.87 16.80
C GLY A 132 6.46 9.76 15.82
N VAL A 133 7.67 9.25 16.00
CA VAL A 133 8.25 8.16 15.20
C VAL A 133 8.37 6.91 16.05
N ILE A 134 7.68 5.84 15.66
CA ILE A 134 7.82 4.51 16.23
C ILE A 134 8.85 3.75 15.40
N ASN A 135 10.02 3.49 16.01
CA ASN A 135 11.11 2.77 15.36
C ASN A 135 11.05 1.28 15.70
N LEU A 136 10.47 0.49 14.81
CA LEU A 136 10.32 -0.96 14.96
C LEU A 136 11.67 -1.66 14.79
N LYS A 137 12.02 -2.53 15.72
CA LYS A 137 13.21 -3.39 15.64
C LYS A 137 12.97 -4.66 14.84
N THR A 138 11.71 -5.10 14.78
CA THR A 138 11.25 -6.30 14.06
C THR A 138 9.88 -6.02 13.45
N PRO A 139 9.45 -6.75 12.41
CA PRO A 139 8.14 -6.57 11.83
C PRO A 139 7.00 -6.70 12.85
N VAL A 140 5.94 -5.92 12.67
CA VAL A 140 4.67 -6.08 13.37
C VAL A 140 3.74 -6.91 12.49
N SER A 141 3.17 -8.00 13.02
CA SER A 141 2.27 -8.89 12.29
C SER A 141 0.84 -8.79 12.82
N ILE A 142 -0.06 -8.25 12.01
CA ILE A 142 -1.49 -8.18 12.29
C ILE A 142 -2.12 -9.51 11.86
N ARG A 143 -2.36 -10.43 12.81
CA ARG A 143 -2.90 -11.77 12.55
C ARG A 143 -4.37 -11.93 12.92
N ALA A 144 -4.85 -11.17 13.90
CA ALA A 144 -6.25 -11.20 14.31
C ALA A 144 -7.09 -10.24 13.44
N PRO A 145 -8.25 -10.68 12.90
CA PRO A 145 -9.12 -9.87 12.06
C PRO A 145 -9.86 -8.79 12.84
N TYR A 146 -10.65 -8.01 12.12
CA TYR A 146 -11.50 -6.92 12.64
C TYR A 146 -10.71 -5.82 13.34
N VAL A 147 -9.82 -5.17 12.58
CA VAL A 147 -9.00 -4.07 13.10
C VAL A 147 -9.15 -2.80 12.26
N THR A 148 -9.28 -1.67 12.96
CA THR A 148 -9.16 -0.32 12.37
C THR A 148 -7.96 0.38 12.98
N ILE A 149 -7.07 0.92 12.17
CA ILE A 149 -5.91 1.72 12.59
C ILE A 149 -6.13 3.15 12.10
N ALA A 150 -6.34 4.07 13.03
CA ALA A 150 -6.74 5.44 12.77
C ALA A 150 -5.58 6.43 13.03
N GLY A 151 -4.62 6.53 12.11
CA GLY A 151 -3.46 7.42 12.24
C GLY A 151 -3.81 8.91 12.32
N GLN A 152 -5.01 9.31 11.86
CA GLN A 152 -5.52 10.68 11.94
C GLN A 152 -5.82 11.16 13.36
N THR A 153 -5.87 10.25 14.34
CA THR A 153 -6.09 10.62 15.76
C THR A 153 -4.81 11.09 16.44
N ALA A 154 -3.64 10.75 15.88
CA ALA A 154 -2.37 11.18 16.46
C ALA A 154 -2.25 12.71 16.50
N PRO A 155 -1.86 13.29 17.65
CA PRO A 155 -1.73 14.74 17.78
C PRO A 155 -0.54 15.32 16.99
N GLY A 156 -0.53 16.65 16.85
CA GLY A 156 0.59 17.41 16.30
C GLY A 156 0.94 17.08 14.86
N ASP A 157 2.14 16.54 14.64
CA ASP A 157 2.64 16.17 13.31
C ASP A 157 2.18 14.76 12.87
N GLY A 158 1.45 14.03 13.74
CA GLY A 158 0.95 12.68 13.47
C GLY A 158 1.94 11.59 13.81
N ILE A 159 1.71 10.38 13.29
CA ILE A 159 2.47 9.18 13.61
C ILE A 159 3.21 8.63 12.38
N CYS A 160 4.43 8.14 12.58
CA CYS A 160 5.24 7.49 11.56
C CYS A 160 5.81 6.17 12.07
N ILE A 161 5.70 5.11 11.29
CA ILE A 161 6.32 3.81 11.56
C ILE A 161 7.58 3.70 10.70
N THR A 162 8.71 3.35 11.31
CA THR A 162 9.99 3.15 10.63
C THR A 162 10.73 1.93 11.18
N GLY A 163 11.87 1.57 10.61
CA GLY A 163 12.79 0.53 11.10
C GLY A 163 12.47 -0.86 10.58
N SER A 164 11.20 -1.24 10.52
CA SER A 164 10.78 -2.54 10.00
C SER A 164 9.36 -2.48 9.41
N SER A 165 8.92 -3.59 8.81
CA SER A 165 7.64 -3.73 8.13
C SER A 165 6.44 -3.80 9.07
N VAL A 166 5.27 -3.41 8.57
CA VAL A 166 3.97 -3.80 9.12
C VAL A 166 3.32 -4.80 8.17
N LEU A 167 2.92 -5.96 8.69
CA LEU A 167 2.42 -7.08 7.90
C LEU A 167 0.95 -7.34 8.22
N ILE A 168 0.10 -7.27 7.20
CA ILE A 168 -1.32 -7.64 7.26
C ILE A 168 -1.42 -9.11 6.91
N ASN A 169 -1.68 -9.98 7.89
CA ASN A 169 -1.78 -11.43 7.72
C ASN A 169 -3.17 -11.95 8.12
N THR A 170 -4.22 -11.20 7.78
CA THR A 170 -5.60 -11.48 8.15
C THR A 170 -6.60 -10.79 7.23
N HIS A 171 -7.87 -10.74 7.62
CA HIS A 171 -8.96 -10.05 6.94
C HIS A 171 -9.61 -8.97 7.82
N ASP A 172 -10.49 -8.17 7.22
CA ASP A 172 -11.27 -7.12 7.89
C ASP A 172 -10.38 -6.04 8.54
N VAL A 173 -9.55 -5.41 7.70
CA VAL A 173 -8.55 -4.41 8.10
C VAL A 173 -8.82 -3.06 7.46
N ILE A 174 -8.93 -2.02 8.27
CA ILE A 174 -9.00 -0.61 7.84
C ILE A 174 -7.75 0.11 8.35
N ILE A 175 -7.03 0.80 7.47
CA ILE A 175 -5.87 1.63 7.84
C ILE A 175 -6.01 3.00 7.21
N ARG A 176 -5.97 4.06 8.02
CA ARG A 176 -6.09 5.44 7.53
C ARG A 176 -5.01 6.36 8.09
N HIS A 177 -4.52 7.28 7.27
CA HIS A 177 -3.59 8.36 7.63
C HIS A 177 -2.30 7.93 8.33
N MET A 178 -1.86 6.70 8.10
CA MET A 178 -0.58 6.18 8.62
C MET A 178 0.57 6.48 7.66
N ARG A 179 1.75 6.67 8.22
CA ARG A 179 3.01 6.76 7.46
C ARG A 179 3.86 5.54 7.74
N PHE A 180 4.20 4.80 6.68
CA PHE A 180 5.06 3.62 6.72
C PHE A 180 6.35 3.96 5.97
N ARG A 181 7.42 4.25 6.70
CA ARG A 181 8.72 4.67 6.16
C ARG A 181 9.79 3.72 6.65
N ARG A 182 9.84 2.53 6.01
CA ARG A 182 10.67 1.42 6.46
C ARG A 182 12.12 1.85 6.70
N GLY A 183 12.74 2.51 5.73
CA GLY A 183 14.15 2.92 5.82
C GLY A 183 15.14 1.75 5.79
N ALA A 184 16.43 2.04 5.89
CA ALA A 184 17.50 1.08 5.73
C ALA A 184 18.25 0.72 7.03
N GLN A 185 17.60 0.84 8.19
CA GLN A 185 18.24 0.58 9.48
C GLN A 185 18.71 -0.87 9.64
N ASP A 186 17.97 -1.85 9.13
CA ASP A 186 18.43 -3.22 9.02
C ASP A 186 18.26 -3.74 7.61
N VAL A 187 19.37 -3.84 6.88
CA VAL A 187 19.42 -4.33 5.50
C VAL A 187 19.56 -5.86 5.41
N ALA A 188 19.47 -6.59 6.51
CA ALA A 188 19.39 -8.05 6.49
C ALA A 188 18.07 -8.52 5.86
N PHE A 189 16.99 -7.76 6.03
CA PHE A 189 15.69 -8.06 5.48
C PHE A 189 15.38 -7.19 4.28
N ARG A 190 15.06 -7.84 3.16
CA ARG A 190 14.49 -7.20 1.99
C ARG A 190 12.97 -7.32 2.09
N ASP A 191 12.34 -6.32 2.68
CA ASP A 191 10.93 -6.29 2.99
C ASP A 191 10.26 -4.96 2.58
N ASP A 192 8.93 -4.98 2.52
CA ASP A 192 8.10 -3.83 2.19
C ASP A 192 7.96 -2.89 3.40
N ALA A 193 7.55 -1.65 3.16
CA ALA A 193 7.16 -0.77 4.27
C ALA A 193 5.83 -1.20 4.89
N LEU A 194 4.87 -1.60 4.06
CA LEU A 194 3.60 -2.22 4.44
C LEU A 194 3.30 -3.38 3.49
N GLY A 195 3.02 -4.56 4.00
CA GLY A 195 2.76 -5.71 3.15
C GLY A 195 2.12 -6.86 3.88
N GLY A 196 2.49 -8.07 3.53
CA GLY A 196 2.04 -9.30 4.18
C GLY A 196 1.14 -10.17 3.31
N GLU A 197 0.44 -11.09 3.96
CA GLU A 197 -0.45 -12.07 3.34
C GLU A 197 -1.91 -11.74 3.69
N ALA A 198 -2.38 -10.58 3.22
CA ALA A 198 -3.73 -10.11 3.48
C ALA A 198 -4.78 -11.00 2.81
N VAL A 199 -5.70 -11.53 3.61
CA VAL A 199 -6.75 -12.44 3.16
C VAL A 199 -7.85 -11.69 2.41
N GLY A 200 -8.36 -10.61 2.96
CA GLY A 200 -9.39 -9.82 2.28
C GLY A 200 -10.13 -8.83 3.18
N ASN A 201 -11.14 -8.16 2.64
CA ASN A 201 -11.78 -7.02 3.28
C ASN A 201 -10.72 -6.03 3.78
N VAL A 202 -9.92 -5.48 2.86
CA VAL A 202 -8.84 -4.54 3.18
C VAL A 202 -9.16 -3.18 2.60
N MET A 203 -9.15 -2.16 3.47
CA MET A 203 -9.31 -0.76 3.10
C MET A 203 -8.13 0.06 3.61
N ILE A 204 -7.28 0.53 2.68
CA ILE A 204 -6.15 1.43 2.97
C ILE A 204 -6.46 2.79 2.34
N ASP A 205 -6.47 3.83 3.14
CA ASP A 205 -6.87 5.17 2.69
C ASP A 205 -5.98 6.26 3.28
N HIS A 206 -5.58 7.22 2.44
CA HIS A 206 -4.74 8.35 2.84
C HIS A 206 -3.48 7.94 3.63
N CYS A 207 -2.84 6.85 3.23
CA CYS A 207 -1.56 6.43 3.82
C CYS A 207 -0.38 6.90 2.98
N SER A 208 0.80 6.96 3.59
CA SER A 208 2.05 7.29 2.91
C SER A 208 3.05 6.17 3.11
N GLY A 209 3.36 5.44 2.03
CA GLY A 209 4.42 4.44 2.00
C GLY A 209 5.68 4.98 1.33
N SER A 210 6.85 4.72 1.91
CA SER A 210 8.14 4.98 1.29
C SER A 210 9.27 4.15 1.91
N TRP A 211 10.39 4.09 1.17
CA TRP A 211 11.66 3.54 1.63
C TRP A 211 11.62 2.05 1.96
N GLY A 212 10.73 1.28 1.33
CA GLY A 212 10.76 -0.18 1.35
C GLY A 212 12.03 -0.71 0.67
N LEU A 213 12.50 -1.87 1.10
CA LEU A 213 13.70 -2.51 0.55
C LEU A 213 13.38 -3.54 -0.55
N ASP A 214 12.16 -4.05 -0.60
CA ASP A 214 11.61 -4.82 -1.73
C ASP A 214 10.64 -3.95 -2.51
N GLU A 215 9.39 -3.86 -2.05
CA GLU A 215 8.39 -2.90 -2.50
C GLU A 215 8.10 -1.85 -1.40
N VAL A 216 7.32 -0.85 -1.79
CA VAL A 216 6.81 0.11 -0.80
C VAL A 216 5.58 -0.46 -0.10
N ILE A 217 4.57 -0.91 -0.86
CA ILE A 217 3.36 -1.53 -0.32
C ILE A 217 2.93 -2.68 -1.23
N SER A 218 2.71 -3.89 -0.67
CA SER A 218 2.27 -5.05 -1.47
C SER A 218 1.12 -5.81 -0.83
N ILE A 219 -0.01 -5.87 -1.55
CA ILE A 219 -1.24 -6.58 -1.13
C ILE A 219 -1.86 -7.24 -2.37
N TYR A 220 -1.80 -8.58 -2.48
CA TYR A 220 -2.35 -9.27 -3.64
C TYR A 220 -2.73 -10.74 -3.42
N ARG A 221 -2.15 -11.40 -2.42
CA ARG A 221 -2.38 -12.82 -2.12
C ARG A 221 -2.08 -13.16 -0.68
N HIS A 222 -2.49 -14.36 -0.26
CA HIS A 222 -2.06 -15.00 0.99
C HIS A 222 -1.78 -16.49 0.74
N VAL A 223 -1.21 -17.17 1.75
CA VAL A 223 -0.93 -18.60 1.70
C VAL A 223 -1.71 -19.30 2.82
N TYR A 224 -2.62 -20.16 2.41
CA TYR A 224 -3.42 -20.99 3.33
C TYR A 224 -2.84 -22.40 3.46
N ASN A 225 -3.07 -23.06 4.59
CA ASN A 225 -2.54 -24.41 4.90
C ASN A 225 -1.03 -24.53 4.65
N ARG A 226 -0.27 -23.57 5.17
CA ARG A 226 1.19 -23.59 5.04
C ARG A 226 1.74 -24.81 5.80
N GLN A 227 2.44 -25.67 5.07
CA GLN A 227 3.13 -26.85 5.62
C GLN A 227 4.47 -26.45 6.26
N GLU A 228 5.11 -27.38 6.97
CA GLU A 228 6.42 -27.14 7.62
C GLU A 228 7.51 -26.72 6.64
N ASP A 229 7.46 -27.20 5.40
CA ASP A 229 8.36 -26.81 4.31
C ASP A 229 8.07 -25.40 3.73
N GLY A 230 7.07 -24.70 4.27
CA GLY A 230 6.66 -23.36 3.85
C GLY A 230 5.74 -23.32 2.64
N TYR A 231 5.46 -24.46 1.98
CA TYR A 231 4.50 -24.52 0.89
C TYR A 231 3.06 -24.53 1.40
N GLY A 232 2.15 -24.01 0.58
CA GLY A 232 0.74 -23.94 0.89
C GLY A 232 -0.07 -23.51 -0.32
N GLU A 233 -1.37 -23.41 -0.16
CA GLU A 233 -2.29 -22.96 -1.20
C GLU A 233 -2.21 -21.43 -1.32
N LYS A 234 -1.82 -20.94 -2.51
CA LYS A 234 -1.78 -19.51 -2.81
C LYS A 234 -3.16 -19.05 -3.23
N LEU A 235 -3.80 -18.25 -2.39
CA LEU A 235 -5.13 -17.69 -2.62
C LEU A 235 -5.04 -16.19 -2.88
N PRO A 236 -5.90 -15.61 -3.74
CA PRO A 236 -5.94 -14.17 -3.97
C PRO A 236 -6.45 -13.42 -2.74
N THR A 237 -5.98 -12.20 -2.52
CA THR A 237 -6.66 -11.27 -1.61
C THR A 237 -8.03 -10.90 -2.19
N VAL A 238 -9.08 -10.82 -1.38
CA VAL A 238 -10.43 -10.49 -1.84
C VAL A 238 -10.96 -9.21 -1.21
N ASN A 239 -11.83 -8.47 -1.94
CA ASN A 239 -12.44 -7.22 -1.44
C ASN A 239 -11.38 -6.21 -0.97
N VAL A 240 -10.48 -5.79 -1.86
CA VAL A 240 -9.39 -4.87 -1.50
C VAL A 240 -9.56 -3.50 -2.15
N THR A 241 -9.35 -2.46 -1.36
CA THR A 241 -9.20 -1.09 -1.87
C THR A 241 -7.97 -0.43 -1.27
N ILE A 242 -7.14 0.17 -2.14
CA ILE A 242 -6.13 1.14 -1.74
C ILE A 242 -6.45 2.43 -2.48
N GLN A 243 -6.77 3.48 -1.73
CA GLN A 243 -7.12 4.77 -2.31
C GLN A 243 -6.37 5.92 -1.64
N ASN A 244 -6.16 7.02 -2.37
CA ASN A 244 -5.54 8.25 -1.87
C ASN A 244 -4.17 8.04 -1.18
N THR A 245 -3.41 7.02 -1.57
CA THR A 245 -2.19 6.55 -0.88
C THR A 245 -0.93 6.81 -1.72
N ILE A 246 0.17 7.18 -1.08
CA ILE A 246 1.49 7.39 -1.70
C ILE A 246 2.28 6.08 -1.68
N PHE A 247 2.90 5.74 -2.80
CA PHE A 247 3.87 4.66 -3.01
C PHE A 247 5.12 5.28 -3.62
N ALA A 248 6.07 5.67 -2.80
CA ALA A 248 7.19 6.46 -3.31
C ALA A 248 8.55 6.05 -2.77
N GLU A 249 9.57 6.24 -3.60
CA GLU A 249 10.97 6.15 -3.19
C GLU A 249 11.34 4.82 -2.53
N GLY A 250 10.94 3.69 -3.14
CA GLY A 250 11.56 2.42 -2.79
C GLY A 250 13.09 2.54 -2.86
N LEU A 251 13.81 1.98 -1.88
CA LEU A 251 15.27 2.10 -1.81
C LEU A 251 15.97 1.13 -2.76
N ASP A 252 16.85 1.64 -3.61
CA ASP A 252 17.65 0.83 -4.57
C ASP A 252 18.83 0.09 -3.90
N THR A 253 18.70 -0.22 -2.61
CA THR A 253 19.71 -0.92 -1.81
C THR A 253 19.97 -2.33 -2.33
N TYR A 254 18.95 -3.00 -2.86
CA TYR A 254 19.02 -4.38 -3.40
C TYR A 254 18.78 -4.47 -4.92
N ASN A 255 18.99 -3.40 -5.68
CA ASN A 255 18.56 -3.29 -7.07
C ASN A 255 17.05 -3.48 -7.25
N HIS A 256 16.25 -3.17 -6.25
CA HIS A 256 14.80 -3.23 -6.29
C HIS A 256 14.19 -1.84 -6.43
N ALA A 257 14.04 -1.07 -5.39
CA ALA A 257 13.35 0.22 -5.41
C ALA A 257 11.99 0.12 -6.11
N PHE A 258 11.19 -0.90 -5.78
CA PHE A 258 9.93 -1.18 -6.43
C PHE A 258 8.77 -0.47 -5.72
N GLY A 259 7.76 -0.05 -6.50
CA GLY A 259 6.59 0.62 -5.94
C GLY A 259 5.66 -0.35 -5.21
N ALA A 260 5.10 -1.33 -5.91
CA ALA A 260 4.11 -2.22 -5.32
C ALA A 260 3.90 -3.50 -6.14
N THR A 261 3.52 -4.59 -5.46
CA THR A 261 2.76 -5.69 -6.07
C THR A 261 1.36 -5.69 -5.45
N ILE A 262 0.34 -5.35 -6.25
CA ILE A 262 -1.06 -5.25 -5.80
C ILE A 262 -2.00 -5.98 -6.76
N GLY A 263 -3.12 -6.46 -6.24
CA GLY A 263 -4.09 -7.24 -7.02
C GLY A 263 -5.12 -7.93 -6.13
N GLY A 264 -5.79 -8.94 -6.68
CA GLY A 264 -6.79 -9.73 -5.98
C GLY A 264 -8.13 -9.75 -6.71
N HIS A 265 -9.17 -10.30 -6.07
CA HIS A 265 -10.53 -10.31 -6.57
C HIS A 265 -11.39 -9.23 -5.92
N ASN A 266 -12.25 -8.60 -6.70
CA ASN A 266 -13.03 -7.43 -6.28
C ASN A 266 -12.09 -6.31 -5.77
N SER A 267 -11.08 -5.98 -6.59
CA SER A 267 -10.02 -5.04 -6.23
C SER A 267 -10.23 -3.65 -6.81
N MET A 268 -9.80 -2.61 -6.09
CA MET A 268 -9.82 -1.22 -6.57
C MET A 268 -8.59 -0.45 -6.06
N PHE A 269 -7.87 0.16 -6.99
CA PHE A 269 -6.73 1.03 -6.70
C PHE A 269 -7.00 2.39 -7.33
N SER A 270 -7.30 3.39 -6.51
CA SER A 270 -7.79 4.66 -7.04
C SER A 270 -7.18 5.88 -6.36
N ARG A 271 -6.89 6.92 -7.16
CA ARG A 271 -6.39 8.22 -6.69
C ARG A 271 -5.08 8.12 -5.90
N ASN A 272 -4.26 7.12 -6.20
CA ASN A 272 -2.95 6.92 -5.59
C ASN A 272 -1.85 7.64 -6.37
N LEU A 273 -0.72 7.86 -5.72
CA LEU A 273 0.51 8.35 -6.31
C LEU A 273 1.60 7.27 -6.25
N PHE A 274 2.14 6.89 -7.41
CA PHE A 274 3.35 6.09 -7.53
C PHE A 274 4.46 7.01 -8.02
N ALA A 275 5.50 7.24 -7.21
CA ALA A 275 6.51 8.25 -7.53
C ALA A 275 7.94 7.78 -7.26
N SER A 276 8.81 7.96 -8.25
CA SER A 276 10.26 7.72 -8.11
C SER A 276 10.60 6.31 -7.64
N ASN A 277 9.94 5.31 -8.23
CA ASN A 277 10.29 3.90 -8.05
C ASN A 277 10.87 3.35 -9.36
N VAL A 278 11.90 2.53 -9.26
CA VAL A 278 12.59 1.93 -10.42
C VAL A 278 11.61 1.16 -11.30
N ALA A 279 10.73 0.36 -10.70
CA ALA A 279 9.79 -0.52 -11.37
C ALA A 279 8.55 -0.80 -10.51
N ARG A 280 7.62 -1.62 -11.04
CA ARG A 280 6.38 -2.02 -10.36
C ARG A 280 5.56 -0.82 -9.89
N ASN A 281 5.09 -0.01 -10.85
CA ASN A 281 4.28 1.19 -10.58
C ASN A 281 2.81 1.06 -11.04
N PRO A 282 2.07 0.05 -10.54
CA PRO A 282 2.47 -1.15 -9.79
C PRO A 282 2.78 -2.37 -10.67
N SER A 283 3.25 -3.48 -10.07
CA SER A 283 3.12 -4.83 -10.62
C SER A 283 1.76 -5.41 -10.22
N VAL A 284 1.10 -6.08 -11.17
CA VAL A 284 -0.21 -6.71 -10.95
C VAL A 284 0.01 -8.10 -10.39
N GLY A 285 -0.67 -8.43 -9.30
CA GLY A 285 -0.71 -9.78 -8.76
C GLY A 285 -1.32 -10.77 -9.75
N MET A 286 -1.04 -12.05 -9.54
CA MET A 286 -1.59 -13.13 -10.36
C MET A 286 -3.10 -13.29 -10.12
N ASP A 287 -3.83 -13.72 -11.13
CA ASP A 287 -5.25 -14.12 -11.05
C ASP A 287 -6.15 -13.07 -10.35
N GLY A 288 -6.92 -12.33 -11.11
CA GLY A 288 -7.87 -11.39 -10.52
C GLY A 288 -8.30 -10.26 -11.44
N ASP A 289 -9.17 -9.40 -10.91
CA ASP A 289 -9.57 -8.15 -11.52
C ASP A 289 -8.74 -6.99 -10.98
N PHE A 290 -7.94 -6.41 -11.82
CA PHE A 290 -7.10 -5.27 -11.48
C PHE A 290 -7.73 -3.98 -11.99
N ASN A 291 -8.38 -3.23 -11.09
CA ASN A 291 -9.03 -1.96 -11.42
C ASN A 291 -8.19 -0.78 -10.93
N PHE A 292 -7.55 -0.08 -11.87
CA PHE A 292 -6.62 1.01 -11.63
C PHE A 292 -7.16 2.32 -12.22
N VAL A 293 -7.72 3.17 -11.36
CA VAL A 293 -8.55 4.31 -11.77
C VAL A 293 -8.06 5.62 -11.17
N ASN A 294 -7.85 6.63 -11.99
CA ASN A 294 -7.49 7.99 -11.56
C ASN A 294 -6.21 8.10 -10.70
N ASN A 295 -5.24 7.22 -10.92
CA ASN A 295 -3.94 7.30 -10.24
C ASN A 295 -2.95 8.19 -11.02
N VAL A 296 -1.87 8.57 -10.35
CA VAL A 296 -0.72 9.25 -10.92
C VAL A 296 0.50 8.34 -10.82
N VAL A 297 1.22 8.17 -11.94
CA VAL A 297 2.49 7.43 -12.00
C VAL A 297 3.57 8.39 -12.48
N TYR A 298 4.62 8.57 -11.70
CA TYR A 298 5.70 9.53 -11.96
C TYR A 298 7.08 8.89 -11.86
N ASN A 299 7.97 9.24 -12.80
CA ASN A 299 9.41 9.01 -12.72
C ASN A 299 9.81 7.54 -12.56
N TRP A 300 9.34 6.63 -13.42
CA TRP A 300 9.77 5.23 -13.48
C TRP A 300 10.99 5.04 -14.38
N TRP A 301 11.90 4.13 -13.99
CA TRP A 301 13.05 3.83 -14.82
C TRP A 301 12.82 2.63 -15.76
N ASN A 302 12.30 1.52 -15.21
CA ASN A 302 12.23 0.25 -15.94
C ASN A 302 10.79 -0.16 -16.29
N ARG A 303 9.86 -0.08 -15.36
CA ARG A 303 8.49 -0.56 -15.54
C ARG A 303 7.49 0.42 -14.92
N SER A 304 6.46 0.75 -15.69
CA SER A 304 5.23 1.35 -15.18
C SER A 304 4.32 0.24 -14.63
N ILE A 305 3.09 0.06 -15.12
CA ILE A 305 2.24 -1.07 -14.76
C ILE A 305 2.73 -2.32 -15.52
N ASP A 306 2.93 -3.42 -14.82
CA ASP A 306 3.30 -4.73 -15.40
C ASP A 306 2.71 -5.90 -14.59
N GLY A 307 2.97 -7.14 -15.00
CA GLY A 307 2.58 -8.33 -14.23
C GLY A 307 1.23 -8.92 -14.64
N GLY A 308 0.60 -9.62 -13.70
CA GLY A 308 -0.59 -10.43 -13.95
C GLY A 308 -0.27 -11.78 -14.62
N ASP A 309 -1.25 -12.35 -15.26
CA ASP A 309 -1.19 -13.62 -16.02
C ASP A 309 -2.36 -13.73 -17.00
N GLU A 310 -2.59 -14.93 -17.56
CA GLU A 310 -3.66 -15.21 -18.51
C GLU A 310 -5.08 -15.11 -17.94
N LYS A 311 -5.22 -15.15 -16.62
CA LYS A 311 -6.50 -15.02 -15.91
C LYS A 311 -6.82 -13.59 -15.51
N SER A 312 -5.82 -12.72 -15.56
CA SER A 312 -5.95 -11.34 -15.10
C SER A 312 -6.87 -10.51 -16.01
N TYR A 313 -7.68 -9.63 -15.41
CA TYR A 313 -8.47 -8.65 -16.13
C TYR A 313 -8.07 -7.23 -15.69
N TYR A 314 -7.47 -6.47 -16.58
CA TYR A 314 -7.00 -5.12 -16.30
C TYR A 314 -8.02 -4.06 -16.72
N SER A 315 -8.44 -3.20 -15.80
CA SER A 315 -9.24 -1.99 -16.08
C SER A 315 -8.42 -0.74 -15.73
N ILE A 316 -7.69 -0.18 -16.70
CA ILE A 316 -6.77 0.94 -16.49
C ILE A 316 -7.40 2.21 -17.08
N ILE A 317 -7.98 3.05 -16.20
CA ILE A 317 -8.92 4.09 -16.60
C ILE A 317 -8.49 5.46 -16.07
N ASN A 318 -8.35 6.44 -16.99
CA ASN A 318 -8.16 7.85 -16.67
C ASN A 318 -7.02 8.14 -15.67
N ASN A 319 -5.90 7.40 -15.78
CA ASN A 319 -4.70 7.66 -15.00
C ASN A 319 -3.78 8.69 -15.69
N TYR A 320 -2.90 9.30 -14.93
CA TYR A 320 -1.92 10.26 -15.43
C TYR A 320 -0.50 9.70 -15.26
N PHE A 321 0.18 9.46 -16.37
CA PHE A 321 1.57 9.00 -16.43
C PHE A 321 2.46 10.19 -16.77
N LYS A 322 3.31 10.59 -15.84
CA LYS A 322 4.26 11.69 -15.98
C LYS A 322 5.69 11.15 -15.95
N PRO A 323 6.34 11.01 -17.12
CA PRO A 323 7.76 10.68 -17.16
C PRO A 323 8.57 11.73 -16.38
N GLY A 324 9.60 11.28 -15.65
CA GLY A 324 10.45 12.14 -14.83
C GLY A 324 11.93 12.01 -15.21
N PRO A 325 12.86 12.57 -14.42
CA PRO A 325 14.28 12.66 -14.76
C PRO A 325 14.96 11.34 -15.09
N ILE A 326 14.56 10.22 -14.44
CA ILE A 326 15.14 8.89 -14.70
C ILE A 326 14.43 8.13 -15.82
N THR A 327 13.25 8.58 -16.24
CA THR A 327 12.44 7.86 -17.23
C THR A 327 13.12 7.87 -18.60
N PRO A 328 13.33 6.73 -19.29
CA PRO A 328 13.99 6.68 -20.60
C PRO A 328 13.04 7.16 -21.72
N TYR A 329 13.05 8.45 -22.02
CA TYR A 329 12.17 9.09 -23.03
C TYR A 329 12.39 8.56 -24.45
N ASP A 330 13.60 8.14 -24.77
CA ASP A 330 14.04 7.64 -26.07
C ASP A 330 13.63 6.20 -26.35
N LYS A 331 13.07 5.51 -25.37
CA LYS A 331 12.67 4.10 -25.44
C LYS A 331 11.16 3.92 -25.31
N PRO A 332 10.59 2.83 -25.84
CA PRO A 332 9.16 2.52 -25.70
C PRO A 332 8.67 2.53 -24.25
N ILE A 333 9.52 2.17 -23.31
CA ILE A 333 9.22 2.16 -21.89
C ILE A 333 8.90 3.56 -21.33
N GLY A 334 9.41 4.63 -21.93
CA GLY A 334 9.15 6.00 -21.52
C GLY A 334 7.70 6.45 -21.70
N HIS A 335 6.91 5.71 -22.50
CA HIS A 335 5.49 5.98 -22.70
C HIS A 335 4.59 4.76 -22.47
N ARG A 336 5.12 3.72 -21.79
CA ARG A 336 4.39 2.51 -21.44
C ARG A 336 3.34 2.80 -20.38
N ILE A 337 2.12 2.32 -20.62
CA ILE A 337 1.04 2.26 -19.63
C ILE A 337 1.01 0.87 -18.99
N LEU A 338 0.98 -0.19 -19.81
CA LEU A 338 0.86 -1.58 -19.36
C LEU A 338 1.79 -2.51 -20.12
N LYS A 339 2.47 -3.38 -19.40
CA LYS A 339 3.13 -4.57 -19.92
C LYS A 339 2.50 -5.81 -19.28
N PRO A 340 1.45 -6.41 -19.87
CA PRO A 340 0.86 -7.62 -19.33
C PRO A 340 1.85 -8.79 -19.44
N GLU A 341 1.89 -9.66 -18.43
CA GLU A 341 2.64 -10.92 -18.49
C GLU A 341 1.75 -12.02 -19.08
N SER A 342 2.39 -12.97 -19.77
CA SER A 342 1.72 -14.16 -20.29
C SER A 342 1.56 -15.23 -19.21
N SER A 343 0.82 -16.26 -19.54
CA SER A 343 0.70 -17.47 -18.72
C SER A 343 2.06 -18.01 -18.29
N ARG A 344 2.14 -18.44 -17.04
CA ARG A 344 3.31 -19.13 -16.47
C ARG A 344 3.29 -20.64 -16.77
N ASP A 345 2.18 -21.14 -17.31
CA ASP A 345 2.08 -22.51 -17.78
C ASP A 345 2.87 -22.67 -19.09
N LYS A 346 3.95 -23.45 -19.05
CA LYS A 346 4.80 -23.71 -20.22
C LYS A 346 4.05 -24.38 -21.39
N ASN A 347 2.90 -25.00 -21.12
CA ASN A 347 2.05 -25.61 -22.15
C ASN A 347 1.11 -24.59 -22.82
N LYS A 348 1.03 -23.36 -22.28
CA LYS A 348 0.18 -22.27 -22.79
C LYS A 348 1.00 -20.99 -22.94
N PRO A 349 2.15 -21.03 -23.63
CA PRO A 349 2.93 -19.82 -23.85
C PRO A 349 2.08 -18.78 -24.62
N ASP A 350 2.42 -17.53 -24.49
CA ASP A 350 1.78 -16.43 -25.24
C ASP A 350 0.26 -16.29 -25.02
N THR A 351 -0.24 -16.81 -23.89
CA THR A 351 -1.62 -16.61 -23.46
C THR A 351 -1.68 -15.49 -22.44
N PHE A 352 -2.51 -14.48 -22.73
CA PHE A 352 -2.62 -13.26 -21.92
C PHE A 352 -4.03 -13.04 -21.40
N GLY A 353 -4.13 -12.35 -20.28
CA GLY A 353 -5.40 -11.85 -19.73
C GLY A 353 -6.04 -10.77 -20.61
N LYS A 354 -7.14 -10.19 -20.12
CA LYS A 354 -7.93 -9.18 -20.83
C LYS A 354 -7.65 -7.80 -20.28
N ALA A 355 -7.56 -6.79 -21.16
CA ALA A 355 -7.27 -5.42 -20.75
C ALA A 355 -8.18 -4.39 -21.42
N TYR A 356 -8.79 -3.56 -20.57
CA TYR A 356 -9.46 -2.32 -20.95
C TYR A 356 -8.57 -1.15 -20.52
N VAL A 357 -7.96 -0.46 -21.50
CA VAL A 357 -7.04 0.65 -21.25
C VAL A 357 -7.56 1.86 -22.01
N LYS A 358 -8.08 2.88 -21.28
CA LYS A 358 -8.74 4.03 -21.90
C LYS A 358 -8.63 5.31 -21.06
N GLY A 359 -8.51 6.45 -21.75
CA GLY A 359 -8.55 7.77 -21.14
C GLY A 359 -7.31 8.16 -20.34
N ASN A 360 -6.26 7.33 -20.40
CA ASN A 360 -5.01 7.64 -19.71
C ASN A 360 -4.22 8.69 -20.47
N ILE A 361 -3.64 9.64 -19.75
CA ILE A 361 -2.71 10.62 -20.27
C ILE A 361 -1.28 10.14 -20.03
N VAL A 362 -0.45 10.19 -21.07
CA VAL A 362 1.00 10.07 -20.97
C VAL A 362 1.58 11.42 -21.33
N GLU A 363 2.07 12.16 -20.32
CA GLU A 363 2.62 13.50 -20.51
C GLU A 363 3.78 13.48 -21.52
N GLY A 364 3.77 14.44 -22.46
CA GLY A 364 4.75 14.50 -23.55
C GLY A 364 4.47 13.55 -24.73
N ASN A 365 3.56 12.58 -24.63
CA ASN A 365 3.24 11.66 -25.72
C ASN A 365 1.78 11.79 -26.19
N LYS A 366 1.55 12.67 -27.18
CA LYS A 366 0.21 12.92 -27.73
C LYS A 366 -0.41 11.71 -28.42
N LYS A 367 0.43 10.84 -29.05
CA LYS A 367 -0.02 9.65 -29.77
C LYS A 367 -0.65 8.63 -28.80
N VAL A 368 0.07 8.25 -27.76
CA VAL A 368 -0.41 7.33 -26.73
C VAL A 368 -1.57 7.92 -25.94
N THR A 369 -1.54 9.21 -25.62
CA THR A 369 -2.66 9.89 -24.95
C THR A 369 -3.95 9.86 -25.77
N LYS A 370 -3.88 10.06 -27.09
CA LYS A 370 -5.05 10.01 -27.98
C LYS A 370 -5.61 8.59 -28.10
N ASN A 371 -4.72 7.60 -28.16
CA ASN A 371 -5.08 6.18 -28.24
C ASN A 371 -4.10 5.34 -27.40
N ASN A 372 -4.50 4.96 -26.19
CA ASN A 372 -3.63 4.23 -25.27
C ASN A 372 -3.10 2.88 -25.83
N TRP A 373 -3.76 2.34 -26.87
CA TRP A 373 -3.33 1.13 -27.55
C TRP A 373 -2.30 1.36 -28.67
N ASP A 374 -1.95 2.59 -28.94
CA ASP A 374 -0.97 2.96 -29.96
C ASP A 374 0.40 3.24 -29.33
N GLY A 375 0.99 2.21 -28.74
CA GLY A 375 2.28 2.21 -28.07
C GLY A 375 2.22 2.22 -26.53
N GLY A 376 1.04 2.43 -25.90
CA GLY A 376 0.92 2.42 -24.42
C GLY A 376 0.81 1.03 -23.82
N VAL A 377 0.18 0.08 -24.51
CA VAL A 377 0.18 -1.34 -24.14
C VAL A 377 1.25 -2.05 -24.94
N GLN A 378 2.24 -2.63 -24.25
CA GLN A 378 3.43 -3.23 -24.85
C GLN A 378 3.59 -4.67 -24.35
N VAL A 379 3.83 -5.61 -25.27
CA VAL A 379 4.03 -7.02 -24.95
C VAL A 379 5.51 -7.36 -25.10
N TYR A 380 6.07 -8.09 -24.16
CA TYR A 380 7.51 -8.37 -24.07
C TYR A 380 8.33 -7.06 -24.12
N ASN A 381 9.34 -7.00 -24.97
CA ASN A 381 10.15 -5.81 -25.20
C ASN A 381 9.79 -5.07 -26.49
N GLN A 382 8.58 -5.33 -27.03
CA GLN A 382 8.09 -4.65 -28.23
C GLN A 382 7.57 -3.25 -27.92
N SER A 383 7.48 -2.42 -28.94
CA SER A 383 6.96 -1.05 -28.82
C SER A 383 5.43 -0.95 -28.72
N ASP A 384 4.74 -2.05 -28.95
CA ASP A 384 3.27 -2.14 -28.84
C ASP A 384 2.83 -3.59 -28.51
N ALA A 385 1.52 -3.85 -28.55
CA ALA A 385 0.95 -5.17 -28.30
C ALA A 385 1.06 -6.13 -29.49
N GLY A 386 1.46 -5.64 -30.67
CA GLY A 386 1.64 -6.45 -31.88
C GLY A 386 0.42 -7.33 -32.21
N GLU A 387 0.68 -8.60 -32.58
CA GLU A 387 -0.32 -9.61 -32.89
C GLU A 387 -1.21 -10.00 -31.69
N PHE A 388 -0.70 -9.84 -30.47
CA PHE A 388 -1.44 -10.16 -29.24
C PHE A 388 -2.55 -9.15 -28.91
N LYS A 389 -2.60 -8.00 -29.60
CA LYS A 389 -3.61 -6.95 -29.36
C LYS A 389 -5.04 -7.47 -29.43
N LYS A 390 -5.35 -8.35 -30.39
CA LYS A 390 -6.69 -8.94 -30.55
C LYS A 390 -7.06 -9.86 -29.38
N GLN A 391 -6.07 -10.55 -28.80
CA GLN A 391 -6.26 -11.44 -27.66
C GLN A 391 -6.51 -10.62 -26.37
N ILE A 392 -5.72 -9.57 -26.16
CA ILE A 392 -5.66 -8.82 -24.91
C ILE A 392 -6.76 -7.74 -24.82
N LYS A 393 -7.00 -7.01 -25.92
CA LYS A 393 -7.85 -5.81 -25.90
C LYS A 393 -9.32 -6.15 -25.78
N VAL A 394 -10.00 -5.53 -24.81
CA VAL A 394 -11.46 -5.52 -24.69
C VAL A 394 -12.01 -4.09 -24.72
N ASN A 395 -13.32 -3.96 -24.98
CA ASN A 395 -13.99 -2.68 -25.19
C ASN A 395 -14.75 -2.17 -23.95
N LYS A 396 -14.78 -2.96 -22.87
CA LYS A 396 -15.44 -2.61 -21.61
C LYS A 396 -14.50 -2.92 -20.44
N PRO A 397 -14.63 -2.22 -19.32
CA PRO A 397 -13.94 -2.59 -18.08
C PRO A 397 -14.44 -3.93 -17.55
N TYR A 398 -13.81 -4.44 -16.51
CA TYR A 398 -14.28 -5.65 -15.83
C TYR A 398 -15.78 -5.55 -15.52
N PRO A 399 -16.57 -6.58 -15.86
CA PRO A 399 -18.04 -6.48 -15.75
C PRO A 399 -18.54 -6.18 -14.34
N GLU A 400 -17.88 -6.73 -13.34
CA GLU A 400 -18.21 -6.58 -11.92
C GLU A 400 -17.26 -5.59 -11.22
N MET A 401 -16.69 -4.63 -11.98
CA MET A 401 -15.80 -3.64 -11.40
C MET A 401 -16.47 -2.93 -10.22
N PRO A 402 -15.81 -2.89 -9.03
CA PRO A 402 -16.35 -2.22 -7.86
C PRO A 402 -16.66 -0.75 -8.15
N LYS A 403 -17.70 -0.21 -7.51
CA LYS A 403 -18.09 1.19 -7.68
C LYS A 403 -17.00 2.13 -7.19
N VAL A 404 -16.65 3.10 -8.03
CA VAL A 404 -15.68 4.15 -7.74
C VAL A 404 -16.04 5.42 -8.49
N THR A 405 -15.75 6.56 -7.92
CA THR A 405 -15.87 7.87 -8.60
C THR A 405 -14.78 8.01 -9.66
N ILE A 406 -15.17 8.19 -10.92
CA ILE A 406 -14.25 8.33 -12.05
C ILE A 406 -14.26 9.76 -12.56
N THR A 407 -13.10 10.41 -12.61
CA THR A 407 -12.90 11.74 -13.19
C THR A 407 -11.98 11.67 -14.41
N SER A 408 -11.80 12.77 -15.14
CA SER A 408 -10.79 12.81 -16.20
C SER A 408 -9.37 12.68 -15.62
N ALA A 409 -8.43 12.13 -16.39
CA ALA A 409 -7.05 11.97 -15.96
C ALA A 409 -6.39 13.29 -15.50
N LYS A 410 -6.74 14.43 -16.13
CA LYS A 410 -6.25 15.75 -15.73
C LYS A 410 -6.78 16.15 -14.34
N LYS A 411 -8.09 16.00 -14.10
CA LYS A 411 -8.67 16.26 -12.79
C LYS A 411 -8.13 15.30 -11.72
N ALA A 412 -7.87 14.04 -12.09
CA ALA A 412 -7.24 13.07 -11.20
C ALA A 412 -5.84 13.52 -10.78
N TYR A 413 -5.01 14.01 -11.71
CA TYR A 413 -3.70 14.56 -11.39
C TYR A 413 -3.79 15.71 -10.38
N GLU A 414 -4.67 16.68 -10.64
CA GLU A 414 -4.89 17.82 -9.74
C GLU A 414 -5.39 17.38 -8.35
N PHE A 415 -6.33 16.43 -8.32
CA PHE A 415 -6.88 15.89 -7.07
C PHE A 415 -5.83 15.13 -6.25
N VAL A 416 -5.05 14.24 -6.90
CA VAL A 416 -4.01 13.44 -6.25
C VAL A 416 -2.96 14.35 -5.64
N LEU A 417 -2.42 15.33 -6.36
CA LEU A 417 -1.41 16.24 -5.81
C LEU A 417 -1.91 17.07 -4.62
N LYS A 418 -3.22 17.30 -4.53
CA LYS A 418 -3.81 18.03 -3.39
C LYS A 418 -4.08 17.14 -2.18
N ASN A 419 -4.56 15.90 -2.40
CA ASN A 419 -5.22 15.13 -1.35
C ASN A 419 -4.52 13.84 -0.94
N VAL A 420 -3.58 13.31 -1.75
CA VAL A 420 -2.94 12.00 -1.50
C VAL A 420 -2.04 11.99 -0.27
N GLY A 421 -1.89 10.80 0.33
CA GLY A 421 -1.03 10.55 1.48
C GLY A 421 -1.67 10.82 2.83
N ALA A 422 -0.92 10.66 3.89
CA ALA A 422 -1.34 10.92 5.26
C ALA A 422 -1.48 12.44 5.50
N THR A 423 -2.64 12.99 5.13
CA THR A 423 -2.92 14.44 5.22
C THR A 423 -3.38 14.89 6.59
N LEU A 424 -3.71 13.96 7.48
CA LEU A 424 -4.12 14.24 8.85
C LEU A 424 -3.18 13.58 9.86
N PRO A 425 -3.02 14.24 11.01
CA PRO A 425 -3.46 15.60 11.33
C PRO A 425 -2.81 16.66 10.45
N LYS A 426 -1.62 16.40 9.91
CA LYS A 426 -0.84 17.28 9.05
C LYS A 426 0.00 16.47 8.07
N ARG A 427 0.16 16.92 6.82
CA ARG A 427 1.08 16.32 5.88
C ARG A 427 2.53 16.61 6.30
N ASP A 428 3.42 15.62 6.22
CA ASP A 428 4.82 15.78 6.59
C ASP A 428 5.70 16.33 5.47
N ALA A 429 6.93 16.71 5.82
CA ALA A 429 7.90 17.27 4.88
C ALA A 429 8.33 16.28 3.79
N VAL A 430 8.29 14.97 4.07
CA VAL A 430 8.62 13.93 3.07
C VAL A 430 7.58 13.90 1.97
N ASP A 431 6.29 13.85 2.32
CA ASP A 431 5.20 13.87 1.35
C ASP A 431 5.16 15.20 0.57
N GLU A 432 5.35 16.34 1.24
CA GLU A 432 5.40 17.64 0.55
C GLU A 432 6.55 17.69 -0.47
N ARG A 433 7.75 17.19 -0.12
CA ARG A 433 8.90 17.11 -1.04
C ARG A 433 8.59 16.18 -2.24
N ILE A 434 8.00 15.00 -1.98
CA ILE A 434 7.61 14.07 -3.05
C ILE A 434 6.60 14.75 -3.99
N LEU A 435 5.59 15.40 -3.46
CA LEU A 435 4.59 16.11 -4.27
C LEU A 435 5.18 17.26 -5.06
N GLU A 436 6.11 18.02 -4.49
CA GLU A 436 6.82 19.08 -5.20
C GLU A 436 7.70 18.53 -6.33
N THR A 437 8.37 17.40 -6.10
CA THR A 437 9.10 16.65 -7.14
C THR A 437 8.18 16.28 -8.30
N VAL A 438 6.98 15.74 -8.00
CA VAL A 438 5.98 15.41 -9.03
C VAL A 438 5.48 16.66 -9.75
N ARG A 439 5.19 17.74 -9.03
CA ARG A 439 4.66 18.99 -9.58
C ARG A 439 5.65 19.63 -10.54
N THR A 440 6.90 19.77 -10.11
CA THR A 440 7.97 20.43 -10.88
C THR A 440 8.59 19.55 -11.95
N GLY A 441 8.51 18.23 -11.81
CA GLY A 441 9.22 17.27 -12.66
C GLY A 441 10.73 17.23 -12.39
N LYS A 442 11.19 17.77 -11.26
CA LYS A 442 12.61 17.85 -10.88
C LYS A 442 12.84 17.05 -9.61
N ALA A 443 13.90 16.25 -9.57
CA ALA A 443 14.31 15.58 -8.34
C ALA A 443 14.77 16.62 -7.29
N ILE A 444 14.34 16.41 -6.05
CA ILE A 444 14.72 17.22 -4.89
C ILE A 444 15.52 16.33 -3.96
N TYR A 445 16.75 16.70 -3.69
CA TYR A 445 17.70 15.96 -2.85
C TYR A 445 18.48 16.88 -1.92
N ALA A 446 19.10 16.33 -0.89
CA ALA A 446 19.88 17.09 0.09
C ALA A 446 21.18 17.59 -0.54
N ALA A 447 21.63 18.79 -0.15
CA ALA A 447 22.85 19.40 -0.67
C ALA A 447 24.12 18.58 -0.30
N ASP A 448 24.08 17.91 0.86
CA ASP A 448 25.11 17.03 1.41
C ASP A 448 24.79 15.53 1.22
N ALA A 449 23.98 15.22 0.21
CA ALA A 449 23.55 13.84 -0.09
C ALA A 449 24.75 12.90 -0.21
N PRO A 450 24.81 11.80 0.57
CA PRO A 450 25.92 10.87 0.51
C PRO A 450 25.91 10.07 -0.80
N GLU A 451 27.10 9.87 -1.37
CA GLU A 451 27.34 8.92 -2.45
C GLU A 451 28.19 7.76 -1.91
N TYR A 452 27.63 6.56 -1.89
CA TYR A 452 28.37 5.34 -1.62
C TYR A 452 27.71 4.13 -2.28
N ASP A 453 28.47 3.10 -2.56
CA ASP A 453 27.94 1.85 -3.03
C ASP A 453 27.55 0.95 -1.84
N PRO A 454 26.36 0.35 -1.83
CA PRO A 454 25.99 -0.64 -0.83
C PRO A 454 27.01 -1.81 -0.81
N PRO A 455 27.45 -2.29 0.36
CA PRO A 455 28.62 -3.17 0.47
C PRO A 455 28.45 -4.55 -0.17
N TYR A 456 27.24 -4.99 -0.49
CA TYR A 456 27.00 -6.34 -1.00
C TYR A 456 26.49 -6.38 -2.44
N ILE A 457 26.29 -5.22 -3.08
CA ILE A 457 25.47 -5.14 -4.29
C ILE A 457 26.12 -4.24 -5.31
N LYS A 458 26.37 -4.78 -6.50
CA LYS A 458 26.69 -3.96 -7.65
C LYS A 458 25.38 -3.35 -8.16
N ARG A 459 25.17 -2.07 -7.91
CA ARG A 459 23.98 -1.35 -8.35
C ARG A 459 23.88 -1.30 -9.87
N ARG A 460 22.65 -1.40 -10.39
CA ARG A 460 22.33 -1.23 -11.81
C ARG A 460 22.33 0.24 -12.22
N LEU A 461 21.96 1.11 -11.28
CA LEU A 461 21.94 2.55 -11.48
C LEU A 461 23.25 3.19 -10.97
N PRO A 462 23.67 4.32 -11.55
CA PRO A 462 24.83 5.08 -11.06
C PRO A 462 24.66 5.50 -9.59
N ALA A 463 25.78 5.74 -8.90
CA ALA A 463 25.77 6.17 -7.50
C ALA A 463 25.02 7.50 -7.30
N ASP A 464 24.99 8.35 -8.32
CA ASP A 464 24.31 9.64 -8.33
C ASP A 464 22.83 9.57 -8.83
N SER A 465 22.22 8.37 -8.92
CA SER A 465 20.83 8.19 -9.36
C SER A 465 19.81 8.99 -8.54
N TYR A 466 20.15 9.35 -7.30
CA TYR A 466 19.32 10.21 -6.44
C TYR A 466 19.10 11.61 -7.06
N LYS A 467 20.06 12.12 -7.86
CA LYS A 467 19.91 13.37 -8.63
C LYS A 467 18.81 13.27 -9.72
N GLN A 468 18.38 12.04 -10.01
CA GLN A 468 17.26 11.73 -10.90
C GLN A 468 16.05 11.16 -10.14
N GLY A 469 16.07 11.19 -8.81
CA GLY A 469 14.97 10.80 -7.92
C GLY A 469 14.92 9.33 -7.53
N ILE A 470 15.95 8.50 -7.84
CA ILE A 470 16.03 7.12 -7.34
C ILE A 470 17.11 7.06 -6.27
N ILE A 471 16.67 6.85 -5.05
CA ILE A 471 17.51 6.86 -3.85
C ILE A 471 17.82 5.45 -3.35
N TYR A 472 18.89 5.30 -2.62
CA TYR A 472 19.29 4.07 -1.92
C TYR A 472 19.62 4.33 -0.44
N ASP A 473 19.60 5.59 -0.03
CA ASP A 473 19.77 6.05 1.33
C ASP A 473 18.84 7.23 1.60
N ILE A 474 18.09 7.17 2.69
CA ILE A 474 17.13 8.22 3.05
C ILE A 474 17.79 9.58 3.29
N ARG A 475 19.08 9.61 3.68
CA ARG A 475 19.86 10.84 3.85
C ARG A 475 20.03 11.61 2.54
N GLN A 476 19.93 10.95 1.39
CA GLN A 476 19.98 11.61 0.07
C GLN A 476 18.81 12.57 -0.16
N VAL A 477 17.76 12.43 0.62
CA VAL A 477 16.55 13.27 0.53
C VAL A 477 16.21 13.97 1.85
N GLY A 478 17.18 14.09 2.76
CA GLY A 478 17.04 14.78 4.04
C GLY A 478 16.59 13.91 5.21
N GLY A 479 16.39 12.60 5.01
CA GLY A 479 16.04 11.65 6.07
C GLY A 479 14.62 11.80 6.62
N LEU A 480 14.40 11.27 7.82
CA LEU A 480 13.14 11.42 8.57
C LEU A 480 13.09 12.82 9.19
N PRO A 481 11.97 13.54 9.02
CA PRO A 481 11.73 14.76 9.77
C PRO A 481 11.47 14.47 11.24
N GLU A 482 11.63 15.47 12.07
CA GLU A 482 11.16 15.43 13.46
C GLU A 482 9.63 15.50 13.50
N TYR A 483 9.00 14.68 14.36
CA TYR A 483 7.57 14.69 14.61
C TYR A 483 7.30 15.03 16.06
N LYS A 484 6.38 15.94 16.31
CA LYS A 484 5.96 16.38 17.64
C LYS A 484 4.45 16.32 17.77
N GLY A 485 3.96 15.91 18.93
CA GLY A 485 2.54 15.92 19.25
C GLY A 485 2.35 15.59 20.71
N GLU A 486 1.78 16.55 21.44
CA GLU A 486 1.44 16.36 22.84
C GLU A 486 0.12 15.59 22.98
N PRO A 487 0.00 14.69 23.94
CA PRO A 487 -1.24 13.97 24.21
C PRO A 487 -2.42 14.91 24.47
N TYR A 488 -3.59 14.54 23.97
CA TYR A 488 -4.85 15.18 24.38
C TYR A 488 -5.38 14.54 25.67
N VAL A 489 -6.28 15.24 26.38
CA VAL A 489 -6.96 14.70 27.56
C VAL A 489 -8.05 13.73 27.10
N ASP A 490 -8.05 12.54 27.67
CA ASP A 490 -8.98 11.44 27.46
C ASP A 490 -9.13 10.77 28.84
N SER A 491 -10.14 11.24 29.61
CA SER A 491 -10.21 10.99 31.05
C SER A 491 -10.66 9.58 31.40
N ASP A 492 -11.42 8.94 30.52
CA ASP A 492 -11.90 7.56 30.72
C ASP A 492 -11.16 6.52 29.88
N GLY A 493 -10.29 6.98 28.94
CA GLY A 493 -9.41 6.11 28.17
C GLY A 493 -10.11 5.38 27.03
N ASP A 494 -11.20 5.92 26.51
CA ASP A 494 -12.00 5.32 25.42
C ASP A 494 -11.53 5.73 24.02
N GLY A 495 -10.53 6.64 23.96
CA GLY A 495 -9.91 7.10 22.73
C GLY A 495 -10.57 8.31 22.08
N MET A 496 -11.58 8.90 22.71
CA MET A 496 -12.16 10.17 22.32
C MET A 496 -11.57 11.28 23.21
N PRO A 497 -11.24 12.48 22.66
CA PRO A 497 -10.82 13.60 23.51
C PRO A 497 -11.99 14.13 24.33
N ASP A 498 -11.80 14.42 25.63
CA ASP A 498 -12.81 15.03 26.51
C ASP A 498 -13.49 16.24 25.85
N GLU A 499 -12.69 17.11 25.21
CA GLU A 499 -13.19 18.29 24.52
C GLU A 499 -14.18 17.96 23.40
N TRP A 500 -13.90 16.86 22.66
CA TRP A 500 -14.78 16.42 21.59
C TRP A 500 -16.07 15.83 22.15
N GLU A 501 -16.01 15.06 23.22
CA GLU A 501 -17.17 14.44 23.89
C GLU A 501 -18.11 15.49 24.44
N ILE A 502 -17.59 16.43 25.23
CA ILE A 502 -18.36 17.56 25.78
C ILE A 502 -19.04 18.34 24.64
N ALA A 503 -18.31 18.63 23.55
CA ALA A 503 -18.86 19.38 22.42
C ALA A 503 -19.96 18.62 21.66
N ASN A 504 -20.04 17.29 21.83
CA ASN A 504 -21.01 16.42 21.17
C ASN A 504 -22.05 15.80 22.12
N GLY A 505 -22.05 16.22 23.40
CA GLY A 505 -23.03 15.83 24.43
C GLY A 505 -22.83 14.40 24.94
N LEU A 506 -21.59 13.91 24.91
CA LEU A 506 -21.14 12.66 25.51
C LEU A 506 -20.50 12.92 26.86
N ASP A 507 -20.27 11.87 27.64
CA ASP A 507 -19.71 11.95 28.99
C ASP A 507 -18.23 11.54 29.02
N PRO A 508 -17.27 12.46 29.21
CA PRO A 508 -15.83 12.14 29.20
C PRO A 508 -15.37 11.28 30.39
N PHE A 509 -16.29 10.74 31.16
CA PHE A 509 -16.02 9.77 32.24
C PHE A 509 -16.77 8.44 32.06
N ASP A 510 -17.45 8.24 30.92
CA ASP A 510 -18.14 6.99 30.59
C ASP A 510 -17.52 6.27 29.38
N PRO A 511 -16.53 5.36 29.57
CA PRO A 511 -15.86 4.70 28.46
C PRO A 511 -16.77 3.76 27.65
N SER A 512 -18.03 3.57 28.07
CA SER A 512 -18.98 2.72 27.33
C SER A 512 -19.64 3.44 26.16
N ASP A 513 -19.63 4.75 26.13
CA ASP A 513 -20.32 5.53 25.11
C ASP A 513 -19.56 5.57 23.78
N ALA A 514 -18.25 5.29 23.72
CA ALA A 514 -17.47 5.14 22.50
C ALA A 514 -18.11 4.21 21.47
N ASN A 515 -18.68 3.12 21.93
CA ASN A 515 -19.37 2.15 21.08
C ASN A 515 -20.87 2.45 20.90
N GLY A 516 -21.39 3.52 21.51
CA GLY A 516 -22.73 4.02 21.25
C GLY A 516 -22.87 4.58 19.82
N ASP A 517 -24.11 4.76 19.36
CA ASP A 517 -24.44 5.44 18.09
C ASP A 517 -25.47 6.55 18.39
N CYS A 518 -24.97 7.74 18.68
CA CYS A 518 -25.80 8.88 19.09
C CYS A 518 -26.79 9.37 18.04
N THR A 519 -26.61 9.00 16.76
CA THR A 519 -27.51 9.38 15.66
C THR A 519 -28.32 8.21 15.09
N GLY A 520 -27.99 6.97 15.41
CA GLY A 520 -28.61 5.77 14.86
C GLY A 520 -28.36 5.59 13.36
N ASP A 521 -27.19 6.02 12.86
CA ASP A 521 -26.79 5.94 11.44
C ASP A 521 -25.83 4.79 11.12
N GLY A 522 -25.46 4.01 12.13
CA GLY A 522 -24.64 2.80 12.02
C GLY A 522 -23.16 3.01 12.36
N TYR A 523 -22.65 4.23 12.46
CA TYR A 523 -21.30 4.51 12.96
C TYR A 523 -21.32 4.71 14.47
N THR A 524 -20.37 4.09 15.16
CA THR A 524 -20.18 4.30 16.60
C THR A 524 -19.65 5.72 16.89
N ASN A 525 -19.76 6.19 18.14
CA ASN A 525 -19.31 7.54 18.51
C ASN A 525 -17.81 7.71 18.29
N ILE A 526 -17.00 6.70 18.62
CA ILE A 526 -15.57 6.73 18.26
C ILE A 526 -15.34 6.81 16.75
N GLU A 527 -16.13 6.10 15.92
CA GLU A 527 -16.03 6.23 14.47
C GLU A 527 -16.48 7.63 13.98
N LYS A 528 -17.45 8.25 14.65
CA LYS A 528 -17.84 9.63 14.34
C LYS A 528 -16.70 10.60 14.65
N ASN A 529 -16.03 10.44 15.79
CA ASN A 529 -14.87 11.22 16.14
C ASN A 529 -13.76 11.09 15.09
N ILE A 530 -13.26 9.87 14.87
CA ILE A 530 -12.10 9.64 14.01
C ILE A 530 -12.35 9.96 12.53
N ASN A 531 -13.60 9.93 12.07
CA ASN A 531 -13.98 10.21 10.69
C ASN A 531 -14.68 11.57 10.48
N GLY A 532 -14.86 12.36 11.54
CA GLY A 532 -15.52 13.66 11.45
C GLY A 532 -16.98 13.60 11.00
N ILE A 533 -17.68 12.53 11.38
CA ILE A 533 -19.09 12.32 11.05
C ILE A 533 -19.96 13.20 11.93
N PRO A 534 -21.04 13.82 11.41
CA PRO A 534 -21.94 14.63 12.21
C PRO A 534 -22.63 13.83 13.31
N THR A 535 -22.67 14.40 14.53
CA THR A 535 -23.31 13.82 15.72
C THR A 535 -24.72 14.37 16.00
N ASN A 536 -25.18 15.33 15.20
CA ASN A 536 -26.44 16.03 15.39
C ASN A 536 -27.52 15.69 14.35
N LYS A 537 -27.24 14.75 13.46
CA LYS A 537 -28.19 14.31 12.42
C LYS A 537 -27.93 12.89 11.96
N LYS A 538 -29.00 12.12 11.73
CA LYS A 538 -28.93 10.83 11.09
C LYS A 538 -28.66 10.97 9.58
N VAL A 539 -27.68 10.25 9.06
CA VAL A 539 -27.33 10.19 7.63
C VAL A 539 -27.51 8.76 7.13
N ASP A 540 -28.20 8.60 6.00
CA ASP A 540 -28.30 7.31 5.33
C ASP A 540 -27.04 7.11 4.45
N TRP A 541 -26.04 6.46 5.00
CA TRP A 541 -24.75 6.20 4.36
C TRP A 541 -24.79 5.15 3.27
N THR A 542 -25.90 4.40 3.12
CA THR A 542 -26.08 3.43 2.02
C THR A 542 -26.30 4.15 0.69
N LYS A 543 -26.75 5.41 0.73
CA LYS A 543 -26.93 6.24 -0.47
C LYS A 543 -25.59 6.81 -0.93
N GLN A 544 -25.19 6.48 -2.14
CA GLN A 544 -23.92 6.92 -2.73
C GLN A 544 -23.72 8.46 -2.67
N LYS A 545 -24.77 9.25 -2.83
CA LYS A 545 -24.69 10.72 -2.74
C LYS A 545 -24.24 11.24 -1.36
N ASN A 546 -24.44 10.44 -0.32
CA ASN A 546 -24.04 10.77 1.05
C ASN A 546 -22.63 10.23 1.38
N ASN A 547 -22.17 9.21 0.64
CA ASN A 547 -20.86 8.59 0.85
C ASN A 547 -19.75 9.50 0.31
N THR A 548 -19.50 10.60 1.01
CA THR A 548 -18.44 11.57 0.69
C THR A 548 -17.54 11.75 1.89
N ASP A 549 -16.25 11.90 1.66
CA ASP A 549 -15.26 12.08 2.72
C ASP A 549 -15.59 13.29 3.62
N THR A 550 -15.96 13.00 4.86
CA THR A 550 -16.36 14.02 5.85
C THR A 550 -15.16 14.76 6.44
N LEU A 551 -13.96 14.17 6.42
CA LEU A 551 -12.74 14.82 6.87
C LEU A 551 -12.27 15.91 5.90
N SER A 552 -12.44 15.71 4.60
CA SER A 552 -12.09 16.71 3.58
C SER A 552 -12.95 17.96 3.65
N LYS A 553 -14.22 17.86 4.03
CA LYS A 553 -15.16 18.99 4.14
C LYS A 553 -14.79 19.96 5.26
N LYS A 554 -14.17 19.50 6.35
CA LYS A 554 -13.69 20.35 7.44
C LYS A 554 -12.58 21.30 7.03
N LYS A 555 -11.77 20.94 6.01
CA LYS A 555 -10.69 21.83 5.48
C LYS A 555 -11.20 22.94 4.58
N SER A 556 -12.42 22.86 4.04
CA SER A 556 -13.02 23.90 3.21
C SER A 556 -13.75 24.98 4.01
N LEU A 557 -13.83 24.85 5.33
CA LEU A 557 -14.46 25.82 6.26
C LEU A 557 -13.45 26.56 7.13
N LEU A 558 -12.16 26.33 6.92
CA LEU A 558 -11.03 27.09 7.44
C LEU A 558 -10.29 27.76 6.26
#